data_c67f0e18657d27121897e2420b2e7528
#
_entry.id   c67f0e18657d27121897e2420b2e7528
#
_cell.length_a   1.000
_cell.length_b   1.000
_cell.length_c   1.000
_cell.angle_alpha   90.00
_cell.angle_beta   90.00
_cell.angle_gamma   90.00
#
_symmetry.space_group_name_H-M   'P 1'
#
loop_
_entity.id
_entity.type
_entity.pdbx_description
1 polymer ?
#
loop_
_entity_poly.entity_id
_entity_poly.type
_entity_poly.pdbx_seq_one_letter_code
_entity_poly.pdbx_strand_id
1 'polypeptide(L)'
;MAFSVTHCIQAHAGAAHVARFNPGGRYLLTGGSDQQIHLWNAKTGVSDELDTKGRSACIQRYSAHSYEVLCLDIAPDSLRFASAGPDRAIMLWDVATGQVFRRFHSHTGRIHDVKFGGAREEGSLLYAAGSDKVLRAFDLRASNAWRPIFEAREAHDAILTLALTPGSVHTGSVDGVLRTYDVRMGELRSDTLDEPITSLTPGKDGVTMLVSQLASTHRLMDLADGTQLQCFRGHSQTSVSYTHLTLPTKA
;
A
#
# COMPACT_ATOMS: atom_id res chain seq x y z
N MET A 1 -16.31 12.71 -19.77
CA MET A 1 -15.67 11.54 -20.44
C MET A 1 -16.35 10.30 -19.91
N ALA A 2 -16.79 9.39 -20.78
CA ALA A 2 -17.34 8.11 -20.36
C ALA A 2 -16.19 7.10 -20.20
N PHE A 3 -16.14 6.41 -19.06
CA PHE A 3 -15.21 5.31 -18.86
C PHE A 3 -15.83 4.04 -19.44
N SER A 4 -15.04 3.25 -20.15
CA SER A 4 -15.44 1.93 -20.63
C SER A 4 -14.53 0.88 -20.01
N VAL A 5 -15.12 -0.25 -19.60
CA VAL A 5 -14.35 -1.43 -19.18
C VAL A 5 -13.71 -2.05 -20.41
N THR A 6 -12.39 -2.04 -20.47
CA THR A 6 -11.63 -2.64 -21.60
C THR A 6 -11.26 -4.09 -21.31
N HIS A 7 -10.99 -4.42 -20.05
CA HIS A 7 -10.54 -5.76 -19.65
C HIS A 7 -11.01 -6.08 -18.24
N CYS A 8 -11.26 -7.36 -17.98
CA CYS A 8 -11.58 -7.92 -16.67
C CYS A 8 -10.68 -9.13 -16.42
N ILE A 9 -10.01 -9.18 -15.29
CA ILE A 9 -9.14 -10.27 -14.87
C ILE A 9 -9.75 -10.94 -13.64
N GLN A 10 -10.03 -12.24 -13.73
CA GLN A 10 -10.36 -13.04 -12.56
C GLN A 10 -9.06 -13.48 -11.89
N ALA A 11 -8.53 -12.60 -11.03
CA ALA A 11 -7.19 -12.75 -10.49
C ALA A 11 -7.06 -13.82 -9.39
N HIS A 12 -8.10 -14.02 -8.58
CA HIS A 12 -8.07 -14.85 -7.39
C HIS A 12 -9.30 -15.73 -7.26
N ALA A 13 -9.17 -16.86 -6.56
CA ALA A 13 -10.30 -17.75 -6.24
C ALA A 13 -11.27 -17.16 -5.20
N GLY A 14 -10.91 -16.04 -4.58
CA GLY A 14 -11.70 -15.30 -3.61
C GLY A 14 -11.60 -13.79 -3.81
N ALA A 15 -11.76 -13.03 -2.74
CA ALA A 15 -11.63 -11.58 -2.80
C ALA A 15 -10.20 -11.14 -3.14
N ALA A 16 -10.06 -10.23 -4.09
CA ALA A 16 -8.81 -9.51 -4.33
C ALA A 16 -8.75 -8.30 -3.38
N HIS A 17 -7.80 -8.30 -2.47
CA HIS A 17 -7.67 -7.24 -1.45
C HIS A 17 -6.80 -6.10 -1.91
N VAL A 18 -5.81 -6.37 -2.75
CA VAL A 18 -4.85 -5.36 -3.20
C VAL A 18 -4.46 -5.58 -4.66
N ALA A 19 -4.31 -4.47 -5.36
CA ALA A 19 -3.80 -4.41 -6.72
C ALA A 19 -2.84 -3.21 -6.85
N ARG A 20 -1.64 -3.44 -7.38
CA ARG A 20 -0.61 -2.41 -7.55
C ARG A 20 0.05 -2.52 -8.90
N PHE A 21 0.10 -1.42 -9.63
CA PHE A 21 0.92 -1.31 -10.82
C PHE A 21 2.38 -1.04 -10.44
N ASN A 22 3.29 -1.57 -11.22
CA ASN A 22 4.67 -1.14 -11.12
C ASN A 22 4.83 0.33 -11.60
N PRO A 23 5.90 1.04 -11.24
CA PRO A 23 6.10 2.44 -11.63
C PRO A 23 5.97 2.70 -13.14
N GLY A 24 6.35 1.73 -13.97
CA GLY A 24 6.20 1.83 -15.43
C GLY A 24 4.80 1.50 -15.97
N GLY A 25 3.83 1.12 -15.14
CA GLY A 25 2.47 0.77 -15.54
C GLY A 25 2.35 -0.47 -16.46
N ARG A 26 3.44 -1.25 -16.60
CA ARG A 26 3.50 -2.40 -17.49
C ARG A 26 3.04 -3.69 -16.83
N TYR A 27 3.27 -3.80 -15.54
CA TYR A 27 2.96 -4.96 -14.73
C TYR A 27 2.03 -4.61 -13.59
N LEU A 28 1.15 -5.54 -13.26
CA LEU A 28 0.21 -5.45 -12.15
C LEU A 28 0.48 -6.62 -11.19
N LEU A 29 0.64 -6.33 -9.90
CA LEU A 29 0.62 -7.32 -8.84
C LEU A 29 -0.74 -7.28 -8.14
N THR A 30 -1.31 -8.45 -7.87
CA THR A 30 -2.55 -8.59 -7.10
C THR A 30 -2.35 -9.54 -5.94
N GLY A 31 -2.98 -9.27 -4.81
CA GLY A 31 -3.01 -10.14 -3.63
C GLY A 31 -4.43 -10.37 -3.16
N GLY A 32 -4.74 -11.57 -2.72
CA GLY A 32 -6.10 -11.95 -2.39
C GLY A 32 -6.25 -12.86 -1.16
N SER A 33 -7.50 -13.22 -0.89
CA SER A 33 -7.88 -14.12 0.21
C SER A 33 -7.45 -15.58 -0.01
N ASP A 34 -7.06 -15.95 -1.21
CA ASP A 34 -6.49 -17.25 -1.56
C ASP A 34 -5.02 -17.42 -1.12
N GLN A 35 -4.46 -16.46 -0.38
CA GLN A 35 -3.09 -16.45 0.14
C GLN A 35 -2.02 -16.34 -0.96
N GLN A 36 -2.42 -16.03 -2.18
CA GLN A 36 -1.54 -15.93 -3.33
C GLN A 36 -1.34 -14.48 -3.77
N ILE A 37 -0.21 -14.27 -4.44
CA ILE A 37 0.08 -13.03 -5.13
C ILE A 37 0.34 -13.40 -6.59
N HIS A 38 -0.30 -12.66 -7.51
CA HIS A 38 -0.17 -12.91 -8.93
C HIS A 38 0.45 -11.70 -9.63
N LEU A 39 1.37 -11.97 -10.55
CA LEU A 39 1.98 -10.97 -11.44
C LEU A 39 1.35 -11.07 -12.81
N TRP A 40 0.85 -9.96 -13.31
CA TRP A 40 0.14 -9.84 -14.58
C TRP A 40 0.85 -8.89 -15.52
N ASN A 41 0.74 -9.16 -16.82
CA ASN A 41 1.10 -8.19 -17.83
C ASN A 41 -0.11 -7.28 -18.12
N ALA A 42 -0.02 -5.99 -17.76
CA ALA A 42 -1.12 -5.06 -17.93
C ALA A 42 -1.49 -4.76 -19.39
N LYS A 43 -0.59 -5.03 -20.34
CA LYS A 43 -0.84 -4.78 -21.77
C LYS A 43 -1.51 -5.95 -22.49
N THR A 44 -1.22 -7.17 -22.07
CA THR A 44 -1.83 -8.37 -22.66
C THR A 44 -3.15 -8.73 -21.98
N GLY A 45 -3.54 -7.94 -20.96
CA GLY A 45 -4.63 -8.15 -20.06
C GLY A 45 -5.81 -8.81 -20.69
N VAL A 46 -6.24 -9.91 -20.21
CA VAL A 46 -7.55 -10.50 -20.31
C VAL A 46 -7.46 -12.01 -20.14
N SER A 47 -8.05 -12.51 -19.06
CA SER A 47 -8.33 -13.93 -18.80
C SER A 47 -7.08 -14.82 -18.60
N ASP A 48 -7.25 -15.86 -17.81
CA ASP A 48 -6.36 -17.03 -17.77
C ASP A 48 -6.28 -17.74 -19.15
N GLU A 49 -6.99 -17.24 -20.15
CA GLU A 49 -6.90 -17.68 -21.52
C GLU A 49 -5.60 -17.17 -22.15
N LEU A 50 -4.94 -18.04 -22.85
CA LEU A 50 -3.75 -17.75 -23.63
C LEU A 50 -4.05 -16.63 -24.64
N ASP A 51 -3.17 -15.66 -24.77
CA ASP A 51 -3.26 -14.69 -25.86
C ASP A 51 -3.23 -15.44 -27.20
N THR A 52 -3.48 -14.74 -28.32
CA THR A 52 -3.41 -15.31 -29.68
C THR A 52 -2.06 -15.97 -30.01
N LYS A 53 -1.07 -15.80 -29.12
CA LYS A 53 0.29 -16.41 -29.20
C LYS A 53 0.51 -17.48 -28.13
N GLY A 54 -0.53 -17.94 -27.43
CA GLY A 54 -0.43 -19.01 -26.43
C GLY A 54 0.19 -18.58 -25.08
N ARG A 55 0.16 -17.28 -24.72
CA ARG A 55 0.74 -16.78 -23.47
C ARG A 55 -0.34 -16.42 -22.49
N SER A 56 -0.23 -16.91 -21.24
CA SER A 56 -1.09 -16.48 -20.13
C SER A 56 -0.82 -15.02 -19.76
N ALA A 57 -1.87 -14.28 -19.42
CA ALA A 57 -1.74 -12.93 -18.85
C ALA A 57 -1.04 -12.97 -17.48
N CYS A 58 -1.22 -14.06 -16.71
CA CYS A 58 -0.51 -14.33 -15.48
C CYS A 58 0.92 -14.79 -15.79
N ILE A 59 1.90 -13.98 -15.38
CA ILE A 59 3.32 -14.26 -15.62
C ILE A 59 3.85 -15.20 -14.54
N GLN A 60 3.51 -14.92 -13.27
CA GLN A 60 4.02 -15.65 -12.11
C GLN A 60 3.04 -15.63 -10.94
N ARG A 61 3.08 -16.72 -10.15
CA ARG A 61 2.33 -16.86 -8.90
C ARG A 61 3.32 -17.02 -7.75
N TYR A 62 3.03 -16.33 -6.64
CA TYR A 62 3.84 -16.34 -5.43
C TYR A 62 2.99 -16.87 -4.29
N SER A 63 3.51 -17.86 -3.58
CA SER A 63 2.79 -18.51 -2.46
C SER A 63 3.76 -18.75 -1.32
N ALA A 64 3.59 -18.04 -0.21
CA ALA A 64 4.30 -18.27 1.05
C ALA A 64 3.53 -17.73 2.26
N HIS A 65 2.48 -16.92 2.02
CA HIS A 65 1.60 -16.47 3.09
C HIS A 65 0.73 -17.62 3.61
N SER A 66 0.54 -17.65 4.93
CA SER A 66 -0.34 -18.62 5.60
C SER A 66 -1.78 -18.10 5.73
N TYR A 67 -1.99 -16.83 5.42
CA TYR A 67 -3.26 -16.12 5.47
C TYR A 67 -3.41 -15.21 4.25
N GLU A 68 -4.57 -14.58 4.13
CA GLU A 68 -4.87 -13.61 3.07
C GLU A 68 -3.81 -12.50 2.96
N VAL A 69 -3.57 -12.04 1.75
CA VAL A 69 -2.67 -10.92 1.48
C VAL A 69 -3.48 -9.63 1.48
N LEU A 70 -3.31 -8.79 2.50
CA LEU A 70 -4.06 -7.54 2.65
C LEU A 70 -3.42 -6.36 1.93
N CYS A 71 -2.10 -6.31 1.93
CA CYS A 71 -1.35 -5.20 1.34
C CYS A 71 -0.10 -5.69 0.63
N LEU A 72 0.29 -4.94 -0.37
CA LEU A 72 1.55 -5.09 -1.08
C LEU A 72 2.00 -3.74 -1.64
N ASP A 73 3.29 -3.62 -1.83
CA ASP A 73 3.89 -2.49 -2.51
C ASP A 73 5.09 -2.94 -3.34
N ILE A 74 5.37 -2.24 -4.43
CA ILE A 74 6.43 -2.58 -5.37
C ILE A 74 7.55 -1.58 -5.22
N ALA A 75 8.78 -2.08 -5.09
CA ALA A 75 9.95 -1.21 -5.03
C ALA A 75 10.11 -0.40 -6.34
N PRO A 76 10.65 0.82 -6.29
CA PRO A 76 10.83 1.67 -7.46
C PRO A 76 11.63 1.02 -8.59
N ASP A 77 12.57 0.12 -8.25
CA ASP A 77 13.37 -0.67 -9.20
C ASP A 77 12.57 -1.74 -9.94
N SER A 78 11.35 -2.05 -9.48
CA SER A 78 10.49 -3.14 -9.98
C SER A 78 11.12 -4.54 -9.89
N LEU A 79 12.24 -4.71 -9.17
CA LEU A 79 12.90 -6.00 -8.97
C LEU A 79 12.41 -6.69 -7.70
N ARG A 80 11.89 -5.93 -6.76
CA ARG A 80 11.44 -6.40 -5.45
C ARG A 80 10.04 -5.91 -5.15
N PHE A 81 9.31 -6.65 -4.35
CA PHE A 81 8.07 -6.18 -3.74
C PHE A 81 7.95 -6.70 -2.31
N ALA A 82 7.16 -6.00 -1.51
CA ALA A 82 6.81 -6.40 -0.15
C ALA A 82 5.32 -6.75 -0.09
N SER A 83 4.98 -7.73 0.73
CA SER A 83 3.59 -8.11 1.01
C SER A 83 3.40 -8.40 2.49
N ALA A 84 2.21 -8.17 3.00
CA ALA A 84 1.85 -8.46 4.38
C ALA A 84 0.35 -8.69 4.56
N GLY A 85 -0.02 -9.19 5.73
CA GLY A 85 -1.39 -9.50 6.06
C GLY A 85 -1.60 -9.90 7.53
N PRO A 86 -2.59 -10.75 7.81
CA PRO A 86 -2.90 -11.20 9.17
C PRO A 86 -1.85 -12.13 9.78
N ASP A 87 -0.96 -12.71 8.98
CA ASP A 87 0.15 -13.54 9.43
C ASP A 87 1.23 -12.76 10.21
N ARG A 88 1.06 -11.44 10.32
CA ARG A 88 1.94 -10.53 11.07
C ARG A 88 3.39 -10.51 10.57
N ALA A 89 3.61 -11.08 9.39
CA ALA A 89 4.90 -11.11 8.73
C ALA A 89 4.90 -10.17 7.52
N ILE A 90 5.98 -9.43 7.36
CA ILE A 90 6.27 -8.75 6.11
C ILE A 90 7.20 -9.64 5.31
N MET A 91 6.80 -9.99 4.10
CA MET A 91 7.61 -10.79 3.19
C MET A 91 8.18 -9.91 2.10
N LEU A 92 9.49 -9.98 1.92
CA LEU A 92 10.21 -9.28 0.87
C LEU A 92 10.60 -10.29 -0.21
N TRP A 93 10.15 -10.03 -1.42
CA TRP A 93 10.22 -10.95 -2.55
C TRP A 93 11.15 -10.43 -3.63
N ASP A 94 11.81 -11.34 -4.29
CA ASP A 94 12.45 -11.11 -5.58
C ASP A 94 11.46 -11.47 -6.69
N VAL A 95 11.22 -10.52 -7.60
CA VAL A 95 10.22 -10.66 -8.67
C VAL A 95 10.63 -11.74 -9.66
N ALA A 96 11.93 -11.83 -9.99
CA ALA A 96 12.43 -12.72 -11.04
C ALA A 96 12.48 -14.18 -10.58
N THR A 97 12.95 -14.42 -9.35
CA THR A 97 13.09 -15.78 -8.82
C THR A 97 11.81 -16.29 -8.17
N GLY A 98 10.90 -15.39 -7.79
CA GLY A 98 9.67 -15.74 -7.08
C GLY A 98 9.88 -16.18 -5.63
N GLN A 99 11.07 -15.94 -5.08
CA GLN A 99 11.42 -16.38 -3.74
C GLN A 99 11.34 -15.24 -2.72
N VAL A 100 10.97 -15.62 -1.48
CA VAL A 100 11.07 -14.73 -0.33
C VAL A 100 12.52 -14.74 0.15
N PHE A 101 13.21 -13.63 0.02
CA PHE A 101 14.59 -13.52 0.48
C PHE A 101 14.71 -12.93 1.89
N ARG A 102 13.65 -12.28 2.41
CA ARG A 102 13.61 -11.77 3.78
C ARG A 102 12.20 -11.79 4.36
N ARG A 103 12.10 -12.07 5.66
CA ARG A 103 10.86 -12.00 6.43
C ARG A 103 11.10 -11.19 7.71
N PHE A 104 10.17 -10.29 8.04
CA PHE A 104 10.20 -9.51 9.27
C PHE A 104 9.01 -9.91 10.14
N HIS A 105 9.27 -10.29 11.38
CA HIS A 105 8.28 -10.71 12.39
C HIS A 105 8.23 -9.72 13.56
N SER A 106 8.13 -8.44 13.29
CA SER A 106 8.17 -7.39 14.31
C SER A 106 6.78 -6.94 14.77
N HIS A 107 5.75 -7.19 13.97
CA HIS A 107 4.37 -6.81 14.29
C HIS A 107 3.67 -7.87 15.15
N THR A 108 2.88 -7.42 16.14
CA THR A 108 2.08 -8.28 17.00
C THR A 108 0.63 -8.42 16.53
N GLY A 109 0.17 -7.53 15.65
CA GLY A 109 -1.16 -7.52 15.04
C GLY A 109 -1.11 -7.69 13.52
N ARG A 110 -2.30 -7.67 12.89
CA ARG A 110 -2.44 -7.66 11.42
C ARG A 110 -1.75 -6.45 10.85
N ILE A 111 -1.07 -6.62 9.72
CA ILE A 111 -0.47 -5.52 8.98
C ILE A 111 -1.45 -5.09 7.91
N HIS A 112 -1.79 -3.80 7.89
CA HIS A 112 -2.78 -3.23 6.98
C HIS A 112 -2.16 -2.55 5.78
N ASP A 113 -0.99 -1.95 5.93
CA ASP A 113 -0.31 -1.31 4.81
C ASP A 113 1.22 -1.40 4.93
N VAL A 114 1.87 -1.51 3.77
CA VAL A 114 3.32 -1.49 3.59
C VAL A 114 3.68 -0.55 2.46
N LYS A 115 4.79 0.21 2.61
CA LYS A 115 5.26 1.14 1.58
C LYS A 115 6.78 1.14 1.48
N PHE A 116 7.28 1.09 0.25
CA PHE A 116 8.68 1.38 -0.01
C PHE A 116 8.94 2.88 -0.01
N GLY A 117 10.02 3.28 0.66
CA GLY A 117 10.47 4.66 0.72
C GLY A 117 11.98 4.73 0.79
N GLY A 118 12.49 5.95 1.02
CA GLY A 118 13.91 6.24 1.12
C GLY A 118 14.28 7.49 0.31
N ALA A 119 15.47 8.03 0.59
CA ALA A 119 16.01 9.13 -0.19
C ALA A 119 16.29 8.64 -1.62
N ARG A 120 15.90 9.44 -2.62
CA ARG A 120 16.17 9.21 -4.05
C ARG A 120 15.44 8.04 -4.70
N GLU A 121 14.22 7.70 -4.28
CA GLU A 121 13.39 6.67 -4.95
C GLU A 121 14.03 5.27 -5.00
N GLU A 122 15.05 4.99 -4.18
CA GLU A 122 15.79 3.72 -4.23
C GLU A 122 15.06 2.56 -3.54
N GLY A 123 13.93 2.81 -2.86
CA GLY A 123 13.23 1.78 -2.10
C GLY A 123 14.11 1.11 -1.04
N SER A 124 15.01 1.90 -0.41
CA SER A 124 15.95 1.41 0.59
C SER A 124 15.33 1.25 1.98
N LEU A 125 14.20 1.89 2.21
CA LEU A 125 13.41 1.78 3.43
C LEU A 125 12.08 1.08 3.15
N LEU A 126 11.60 0.35 4.14
CA LEU A 126 10.28 -0.26 4.12
C LEU A 126 9.51 0.16 5.36
N TYR A 127 8.37 0.79 5.17
CA TYR A 127 7.45 1.17 6.23
C TYR A 127 6.32 0.18 6.31
N ALA A 128 5.89 -0.16 7.53
CA ALA A 128 4.74 -1.02 7.77
C ALA A 128 3.97 -0.57 8.99
N ALA A 129 2.65 -0.73 8.92
CA ALA A 129 1.76 -0.42 10.03
C ALA A 129 0.52 -1.31 10.04
N GLY A 130 -0.10 -1.41 11.20
CA GLY A 130 -1.24 -2.31 11.35
C GLY A 130 -2.02 -2.15 12.65
N SER A 131 -2.69 -3.24 13.04
CA SER A 131 -3.56 -3.29 14.22
C SER A 131 -2.81 -3.20 15.55
N ASP A 132 -1.50 -3.36 15.55
CA ASP A 132 -0.68 -3.17 16.75
C ASP A 132 -0.39 -1.69 17.07
N LYS A 133 -0.96 -0.76 16.29
CA LYS A 133 -0.89 0.70 16.48
C LYS A 133 0.52 1.29 16.33
N VAL A 134 1.43 0.54 15.74
CA VAL A 134 2.84 0.93 15.62
C VAL A 134 3.21 1.08 14.15
N LEU A 135 3.77 2.22 13.81
CA LEU A 135 4.48 2.42 12.54
C LEU A 135 5.93 1.96 12.72
N ARG A 136 6.40 1.08 11.86
CA ARG A 136 7.79 0.61 11.84
C ARG A 136 8.46 0.91 10.51
N ALA A 137 9.74 1.26 10.58
CA ALA A 137 10.59 1.40 9.40
C ALA A 137 11.78 0.45 9.48
N PHE A 138 12.10 -0.18 8.35
CA PHE A 138 13.20 -1.13 8.20
C PHE A 138 14.16 -0.63 7.13
N ASP A 139 15.48 -0.69 7.40
CA ASP A 139 16.51 -0.42 6.40
C ASP A 139 16.84 -1.72 5.64
N LEU A 140 16.60 -1.72 4.35
CA LEU A 140 16.80 -2.90 3.50
C LEU A 140 18.24 -3.07 3.01
N ARG A 141 19.09 -2.06 3.18
CA ARG A 141 20.51 -2.08 2.76
C ARG A 141 21.36 -2.98 3.66
N ALA A 142 21.02 -3.01 4.94
CA ALA A 142 21.75 -3.83 5.90
C ALA A 142 21.28 -5.31 5.79
N SER A 143 22.22 -6.22 5.55
CA SER A 143 21.94 -7.65 5.42
C SER A 143 21.37 -8.27 6.70
N ASN A 144 21.72 -7.73 7.88
CA ASN A 144 21.32 -8.23 9.21
C ASN A 144 20.25 -7.38 9.89
N ALA A 145 19.57 -6.47 9.17
CA ALA A 145 18.55 -5.61 9.75
C ALA A 145 17.21 -6.37 9.93
N TRP A 146 17.13 -7.18 10.96
CA TRP A 146 15.88 -7.84 11.40
C TRP A 146 15.03 -6.94 12.29
N ARG A 147 15.63 -5.90 12.87
CA ARG A 147 14.97 -4.97 13.77
C ARG A 147 14.59 -3.70 13.03
N PRO A 148 13.45 -3.10 13.36
CA PRO A 148 13.12 -1.79 12.83
C PRO A 148 14.16 -0.75 13.28
N ILE A 149 14.48 0.18 12.39
CA ILE A 149 15.34 1.33 12.70
C ILE A 149 14.55 2.47 13.36
N PHE A 150 13.22 2.43 13.21
CA PHE A 150 12.32 3.42 13.77
C PHE A 150 10.99 2.76 14.15
N GLU A 151 10.45 3.14 15.31
CA GLU A 151 9.12 2.78 15.77
C GLU A 151 8.40 4.01 16.31
N ALA A 152 7.18 4.26 15.81
CA ALA A 152 6.28 5.29 16.30
C ALA A 152 5.03 4.62 16.92
N ARG A 153 4.67 5.04 18.14
CA ARG A 153 3.63 4.42 18.98
C ARG A 153 2.55 5.42 19.42
N GLU A 154 2.44 6.54 18.73
CA GLU A 154 1.54 7.63 19.08
C GLU A 154 0.09 7.38 18.63
N ALA A 155 -0.15 6.36 17.81
CA ALA A 155 -1.50 6.00 17.40
C ALA A 155 -2.28 5.36 18.56
N HIS A 156 -3.49 5.85 18.80
CA HIS A 156 -4.37 5.31 19.84
C HIS A 156 -5.19 4.12 19.38
N ASP A 157 -5.29 3.92 18.06
CA ASP A 157 -5.97 2.76 17.46
C ASP A 157 -5.23 2.28 16.19
N ALA A 158 -5.76 1.22 15.55
CA ALA A 158 -5.15 0.58 14.40
C ALA A 158 -4.83 1.58 13.28
N ILE A 159 -3.63 1.48 12.73
CA ILE A 159 -3.22 2.24 11.56
C ILE A 159 -3.65 1.44 10.32
N LEU A 160 -4.49 2.03 9.49
CA LEU A 160 -5.09 1.37 8.33
C LEU A 160 -4.34 1.65 7.03
N THR A 161 -3.69 2.80 6.92
CA THR A 161 -3.08 3.23 5.66
C THR A 161 -1.83 4.06 5.89
N LEU A 162 -0.91 3.94 4.94
CA LEU A 162 0.33 4.69 4.87
C LEU A 162 0.40 5.46 3.56
N ALA A 163 0.92 6.66 3.61
CA ALA A 163 1.31 7.43 2.43
C ALA A 163 2.70 8.04 2.63
N LEU A 164 3.45 8.14 1.56
CA LEU A 164 4.78 8.73 1.59
C LEU A 164 4.82 9.96 0.70
N THR A 165 5.45 11.01 1.20
CA THR A 165 5.85 12.18 0.44
C THR A 165 7.35 12.40 0.58
N PRO A 166 7.99 13.24 -0.23
CA PRO A 166 9.42 13.50 -0.10
C PRO A 166 9.78 14.04 1.29
N GLY A 167 10.37 13.20 2.14
CA GLY A 167 10.81 13.55 3.49
C GLY A 167 9.83 13.25 4.61
N SER A 168 8.60 12.85 4.32
CA SER A 168 7.59 12.59 5.36
C SER A 168 6.84 11.28 5.16
N VAL A 169 6.43 10.69 6.26
CA VAL A 169 5.56 9.50 6.32
C VAL A 169 4.23 9.91 6.96
N HIS A 170 3.15 9.58 6.30
CA HIS A 170 1.80 9.88 6.77
C HIS A 170 1.08 8.60 7.14
N THR A 171 0.40 8.62 8.28
CA THR A 171 -0.40 7.48 8.76
C THR A 171 -1.85 7.89 8.98
N GLY A 172 -2.77 7.10 8.49
CA GLY A 172 -4.19 7.22 8.78
C GLY A 172 -4.65 6.09 9.69
N SER A 173 -5.31 6.42 10.78
CA SER A 173 -5.73 5.46 11.80
C SER A 173 -7.23 5.51 12.07
N VAL A 174 -7.73 4.47 12.72
CA VAL A 174 -9.14 4.33 13.12
C VAL A 174 -9.54 5.40 14.13
N ASP A 175 -8.59 5.94 14.90
CA ASP A 175 -8.83 7.06 15.83
C ASP A 175 -9.15 8.39 15.14
N GLY A 176 -9.19 8.41 13.79
CA GLY A 176 -9.51 9.62 13.01
C GLY A 176 -8.38 10.62 12.93
N VAL A 177 -7.16 10.26 13.29
CA VAL A 177 -6.02 11.16 13.30
C VAL A 177 -5.08 10.88 12.14
N LEU A 178 -4.84 11.90 11.32
CA LEU A 178 -3.76 11.92 10.33
C LEU A 178 -2.48 12.36 11.03
N ARG A 179 -1.49 11.48 11.08
CA ARG A 179 -0.17 11.76 11.65
C ARG A 179 0.87 11.87 10.56
N THR A 180 1.62 12.94 10.60
CA THR A 180 2.71 13.23 9.66
C THR A 180 4.03 13.21 10.42
N TYR A 181 4.89 12.29 10.06
CA TYR A 181 6.23 12.15 10.63
C TYR A 181 7.25 12.72 9.64
N ASP A 182 7.89 13.83 9.98
CA ASP A 182 9.05 14.32 9.24
C ASP A 182 10.27 13.46 9.60
N VAL A 183 10.74 12.70 8.62
CA VAL A 183 11.85 11.75 8.82
C VAL A 183 13.20 12.48 9.01
N ARG A 184 13.30 13.72 8.53
CA ARG A 184 14.54 14.51 8.60
C ARG A 184 14.67 15.27 9.91
N MET A 185 13.57 15.90 10.33
CA MET A 185 13.53 16.73 11.53
C MET A 185 13.17 15.93 12.78
N GLY A 186 12.58 14.74 12.61
CA GLY A 186 12.07 13.94 13.72
C GLY A 186 10.82 14.54 14.37
N GLU A 187 10.10 15.37 13.63
CA GLU A 187 8.90 16.05 14.13
C GLU A 187 7.65 15.26 13.81
N LEU A 188 6.68 15.29 14.72
CA LEU A 188 5.35 14.73 14.55
C LEU A 188 4.32 15.87 14.52
N ARG A 189 3.50 15.87 13.48
CA ARG A 189 2.29 16.66 13.40
C ARG A 189 1.08 15.74 13.38
N SER A 190 0.00 16.14 14.03
CA SER A 190 -1.25 15.39 14.13
C SER A 190 -2.44 16.28 13.79
N ASP A 191 -3.23 15.87 12.80
CA ASP A 191 -4.44 16.55 12.37
C ASP A 191 -5.64 15.63 12.68
N THR A 192 -6.54 16.07 13.55
CA THR A 192 -7.71 15.27 13.95
C THR A 192 -8.88 15.53 12.99
N LEU A 193 -9.43 14.46 12.45
CA LEU A 193 -10.49 14.49 11.43
C LEU A 193 -11.81 13.86 11.88
N ASP A 194 -11.89 13.46 13.15
CA ASP A 194 -13.05 12.91 13.87
C ASP A 194 -13.55 11.51 13.41
N GLU A 195 -13.33 11.13 12.17
CA GLU A 195 -13.81 9.88 11.57
C GLU A 195 -12.66 8.96 11.16
N PRO A 196 -12.81 7.63 11.26
CA PRO A 196 -11.76 6.69 10.89
C PRO A 196 -11.23 6.94 9.48
N ILE A 197 -9.91 7.00 9.34
CA ILE A 197 -9.24 7.21 8.07
C ILE A 197 -9.00 5.84 7.41
N THR A 198 -9.56 5.65 6.23
CA THR A 198 -9.50 4.37 5.50
C THR A 198 -8.46 4.35 4.40
N SER A 199 -8.14 5.50 3.81
CA SER A 199 -7.14 5.61 2.74
C SER A 199 -6.49 6.99 2.68
N LEU A 200 -5.21 7.02 2.35
CA LEU A 200 -4.43 8.21 2.09
C LEU A 200 -3.84 8.15 0.70
N THR A 201 -3.99 9.21 -0.07
CA THR A 201 -3.41 9.34 -1.40
C THR A 201 -2.75 10.72 -1.55
N PRO A 202 -1.42 10.79 -1.63
CA PRO A 202 -0.73 12.05 -1.82
C PRO A 202 -1.01 12.59 -3.23
N GLY A 203 -1.18 13.89 -3.33
CA GLY A 203 -1.23 14.61 -4.60
C GLY A 203 0.11 14.51 -5.32
N LYS A 204 0.07 14.63 -6.65
CA LYS A 204 1.30 14.66 -7.46
C LYS A 204 2.18 15.89 -7.19
N ASP A 205 1.58 16.93 -6.66
CA ASP A 205 2.23 18.17 -6.25
C ASP A 205 3.10 18.01 -5.00
N GLY A 206 2.93 16.90 -4.26
CA GLY A 206 3.61 16.63 -3.00
C GLY A 206 3.19 17.54 -1.84
N VAL A 207 2.19 18.40 -2.06
CA VAL A 207 1.70 19.39 -1.09
C VAL A 207 0.30 19.02 -0.59
N THR A 208 -0.48 18.33 -1.41
CA THR A 208 -1.85 17.96 -1.07
C THR A 208 -1.98 16.48 -0.72
N MET A 209 -2.98 16.15 0.10
CA MET A 209 -3.33 14.79 0.49
C MET A 209 -4.84 14.59 0.37
N LEU A 210 -5.24 13.57 -0.38
CA LEU A 210 -6.62 13.10 -0.36
C LEU A 210 -6.79 12.08 0.77
N VAL A 211 -7.63 12.40 1.74
CA VAL A 211 -7.95 11.57 2.90
C VAL A 211 -9.35 11.01 2.74
N SER A 212 -9.48 9.69 2.70
CA SER A 212 -10.78 9.00 2.66
C SER A 212 -11.16 8.55 4.06
N GLN A 213 -12.41 8.76 4.44
CA GLN A 213 -12.94 8.45 5.75
C GLN A 213 -14.13 7.50 5.69
N LEU A 214 -14.39 6.78 6.77
CA LEU A 214 -15.50 5.82 6.86
C LEU A 214 -16.88 6.48 6.73
N ALA A 215 -17.02 7.75 7.11
CA ALA A 215 -18.26 8.53 6.99
C ALA A 215 -18.65 8.91 5.55
N SER A 216 -18.19 8.17 4.55
CA SER A 216 -18.49 8.45 3.13
C SER A 216 -18.03 9.84 2.68
N THR A 217 -16.91 10.28 3.21
CA THR A 217 -16.30 11.58 2.87
C THR A 217 -14.88 11.40 2.37
N HIS A 218 -14.52 12.22 1.37
CA HIS A 218 -13.14 12.41 0.98
C HIS A 218 -12.77 13.87 1.24
N ARG A 219 -11.68 14.10 1.95
CA ARG A 219 -11.17 15.44 2.24
C ARG A 219 -9.86 15.65 1.50
N LEU A 220 -9.76 16.76 0.78
CA LEU A 220 -8.49 17.23 0.24
C LEU A 220 -7.87 18.17 1.27
N MET A 221 -6.69 17.80 1.77
CA MET A 221 -5.96 18.53 2.81
C MET A 221 -4.70 19.13 2.23
N ASP A 222 -4.33 20.31 2.70
CA ASP A 222 -2.99 20.86 2.50
C ASP A 222 -2.05 20.26 3.55
N LEU A 223 -0.91 19.73 3.12
CA LEU A 223 0.08 19.12 4.00
C LEU A 223 0.93 20.15 4.74
N ALA A 224 1.00 21.40 4.27
CA ALA A 224 1.83 22.42 4.90
C ALA A 224 1.23 22.91 6.23
N ASP A 225 -0.07 23.16 6.26
CA ASP A 225 -0.77 23.73 7.40
C ASP A 225 -1.91 22.87 7.97
N GLY A 226 -2.27 21.75 7.29
CA GLY A 226 -3.36 20.85 7.68
C GLY A 226 -4.73 21.41 7.40
N THR A 227 -4.86 22.46 6.62
CA THR A 227 -6.16 23.01 6.27
C THR A 227 -6.91 22.11 5.30
N GLN A 228 -8.22 22.00 5.49
CA GLN A 228 -9.08 21.32 4.54
C GLN A 228 -9.37 22.26 3.36
N LEU A 229 -8.89 21.89 2.17
CA LEU A 229 -9.12 22.63 0.94
C LEU A 229 -10.50 22.34 0.35
N GLN A 230 -10.91 21.07 0.33
CA GLN A 230 -12.17 20.63 -0.23
C GLN A 230 -12.70 19.37 0.44
N CYS A 231 -14.03 19.20 0.45
CA CYS A 231 -14.69 18.00 0.94
C CYS A 231 -15.63 17.47 -0.13
N PHE A 232 -15.48 16.19 -0.47
CA PHE A 232 -16.30 15.49 -1.44
C PHE A 232 -17.21 14.49 -0.72
N ARG A 233 -18.50 14.49 -1.10
CA ARG A 233 -19.51 13.57 -0.59
C ARG A 233 -20.32 13.03 -1.77
N GLY A 234 -21.00 11.91 -1.61
CA GLY A 234 -21.90 11.37 -2.65
C GLY A 234 -21.70 9.87 -2.92
N HIS A 235 -20.80 9.23 -2.19
CA HIS A 235 -20.69 7.76 -2.16
C HIS A 235 -21.16 7.25 -0.79
N SER A 236 -21.40 5.95 -0.68
CA SER A 236 -21.72 5.29 0.58
C SER A 236 -20.62 4.30 0.93
N GLN A 237 -19.98 4.52 2.07
CA GLN A 237 -18.95 3.63 2.63
C GLN A 237 -19.33 3.31 4.08
N THR A 238 -19.75 2.08 4.32
CA THR A 238 -20.24 1.61 5.64
C THR A 238 -19.25 0.65 6.33
N SER A 239 -18.21 0.23 5.62
CA SER A 239 -17.20 -0.68 6.14
C SER A 239 -15.80 -0.30 5.64
N VAL A 240 -14.79 -0.67 6.41
CA VAL A 240 -13.40 -0.52 5.98
C VAL A 240 -13.13 -1.50 4.85
N SER A 241 -12.80 -0.99 3.67
CA SER A 241 -12.35 -1.81 2.54
C SER A 241 -10.83 -1.80 2.50
N TYR A 242 -10.23 -2.97 2.36
CA TYR A 242 -8.78 -3.12 2.21
C TYR A 242 -8.32 -2.98 0.75
N THR A 243 -9.24 -2.73 -0.19
CA THR A 243 -8.91 -2.55 -1.60
C THR A 243 -8.47 -1.13 -1.90
N HIS A 244 -7.19 -0.95 -2.17
CA HIS A 244 -6.64 0.30 -2.70
C HIS A 244 -6.33 0.16 -4.18
N LEU A 245 -7.21 0.61 -5.04
CA LEU A 245 -6.93 0.77 -6.47
C LEU A 245 -6.23 2.12 -6.70
N THR A 246 -4.92 2.10 -6.86
CA THR A 246 -4.20 3.22 -7.44
C THR A 246 -4.10 3.01 -8.94
N LEU A 247 -4.92 3.71 -9.71
CA LEU A 247 -4.77 3.75 -11.16
C LEU A 247 -3.51 4.56 -11.51
N PRO A 248 -2.65 4.06 -12.43
CA PRO A 248 -1.58 4.87 -12.94
C PRO A 248 -2.20 6.04 -13.70
N THR A 249 -1.95 7.25 -13.23
CA THR A 249 -2.29 8.44 -13.99
C THR A 249 -1.33 8.53 -15.16
N LYS A 250 -1.87 8.41 -16.38
CA LYS A 250 -1.11 8.73 -17.58
C LYS A 250 -0.51 10.13 -17.45
N ALA A 251 0.81 10.21 -17.66
CA ALA A 251 1.48 11.46 -17.95
C ALA A 251 0.97 12.05 -19.27
#